data_4d5a358de0eea72cd4eafa24b1c1b0d9
#
_entry.id   4d5a358de0eea72cd4eafa24b1c1b0d9
#
_cell.length_a   1.000
_cell.length_b   1.000
_cell.length_c   1.000
_cell.angle_alpha   90.00
_cell.angle_beta   90.00
_cell.angle_gamma   90.00
#
_symmetry.space_group_name_H-M   'P 1'
#
loop_
_entity.id
_entity.type
_entity.pdbx_description
1 polymer ?
#
loop_
_entity_poly.entity_id
_entity_poly.type
_entity_poly.pdbx_seq_one_letter_code
_entity_poly.pdbx_strand_id
1 'polypeptide(L)'
;FCQAGMMIGGMASGCPLHNLVPETNDLVFTGNWKQAFLRLNKTHSFPEFTSRVCPALCEAACTCNLNGEPVSTKENERAIIETAYAEGWVVPQPPKVRTGKTIAVIGSGPSGLAAAQQLNRRGHNVTVFERSDRIGGLLRYGIPNMKLEKSVIDRRLKLMEAEGVKFVTNTNVGVDITAEELLKKYDRVILCCGASNPRDIKVPGRDAQGIYFAVDFLKKVTKTLLDSDFTKAPYEEARGKHVLV
;
A
#
# COMPACT_ATOMS: atom_id res chain seq x y z
N PHE A 1 8.67 -1.58 -27.67
CA PHE A 1 8.84 -0.28 -27.05
C PHE A 1 7.85 -0.10 -25.91
N CYS A 2 8.33 0.31 -24.74
CA CYS A 2 7.48 0.57 -23.59
C CYS A 2 6.58 1.79 -23.83
N GLN A 3 5.28 1.63 -23.66
CA GLN A 3 4.30 2.72 -23.78
C GLN A 3 4.05 3.45 -22.46
N ALA A 4 4.83 3.16 -21.41
CA ALA A 4 4.63 3.77 -20.10
C ALA A 4 4.74 5.30 -20.17
N GLY A 5 3.67 5.97 -19.71
CA GLY A 5 3.61 7.43 -19.70
C GLY A 5 3.15 8.11 -20.98
N MET A 6 2.90 7.36 -22.04
CA MET A 6 2.33 7.96 -23.27
C MET A 6 0.83 8.22 -23.09
N MET A 7 0.37 9.32 -23.66
CA MET A 7 -1.06 9.63 -23.73
C MET A 7 -1.63 9.16 -25.07
N ILE A 8 -2.57 8.22 -25.03
CA ILE A 8 -3.25 7.69 -26.22
C ILE A 8 -4.76 7.96 -26.05
N GLY A 9 -5.34 8.73 -26.96
CA GLY A 9 -6.77 9.08 -26.90
C GLY A 9 -7.17 9.82 -25.61
N GLY A 10 -6.25 10.59 -25.01
CA GLY A 10 -6.50 11.32 -23.76
C GLY A 10 -6.34 10.48 -22.48
N MET A 11 -5.96 9.20 -22.60
CA MET A 11 -5.70 8.31 -21.46
C MET A 11 -4.22 7.97 -21.37
N ALA A 12 -3.70 7.89 -20.13
CA ALA A 12 -2.33 7.42 -19.92
C ALA A 12 -2.22 5.94 -20.29
N SER A 13 -1.28 5.62 -21.18
CA SER A 13 -0.92 4.25 -21.50
C SER A 13 0.14 3.74 -20.52
N GLY A 14 0.04 2.49 -20.13
CA GLY A 14 1.00 1.88 -19.21
C GLY A 14 0.83 2.32 -17.76
N CYS A 15 1.91 2.67 -17.10
CA CYS A 15 1.88 3.08 -15.69
C CYS A 15 1.26 4.49 -15.53
N PRO A 16 0.11 4.64 -14.83
CA PRO A 16 -0.53 5.95 -14.65
C PRO A 16 0.29 6.92 -13.77
N LEU A 17 1.27 6.40 -13.05
CA LEU A 17 2.20 7.20 -12.23
C LEU A 17 3.49 7.57 -12.97
N HIS A 18 3.60 7.20 -14.24
CA HIS A 18 4.80 7.42 -15.06
C HIS A 18 6.08 6.89 -14.41
N ASN A 19 6.02 5.70 -13.81
CA ASN A 19 7.20 5.05 -13.26
C ASN A 19 8.24 4.80 -14.36
N LEU A 20 9.51 4.84 -13.96
CA LEU A 20 10.67 4.78 -14.87
C LEU A 20 10.96 3.34 -15.32
N VAL A 21 9.95 2.66 -15.86
CA VAL A 21 9.96 1.23 -16.20
C VAL A 21 11.09 0.87 -17.19
N PRO A 22 11.28 1.57 -18.32
CA PRO A 22 12.34 1.22 -19.26
C PRO A 22 13.73 1.27 -18.63
N GLU A 23 13.99 2.29 -17.83
CA GLU A 23 15.30 2.50 -17.20
C GLU A 23 15.59 1.44 -16.13
N THR A 24 14.59 1.08 -15.31
CA THR A 24 14.76 0.04 -14.30
C THR A 24 14.96 -1.34 -14.93
N ASN A 25 14.25 -1.63 -16.03
CA ASN A 25 14.41 -2.88 -16.76
C ASN A 25 15.81 -2.99 -17.42
N ASP A 26 16.31 -1.90 -18.01
CA ASP A 26 17.66 -1.85 -18.58
C ASP A 26 18.74 -2.07 -17.51
N LEU A 27 18.59 -1.45 -16.35
CA LEU A 27 19.51 -1.62 -15.23
C LEU A 27 19.50 -3.06 -14.68
N VAL A 28 18.34 -3.73 -14.64
CA VAL A 28 18.26 -5.15 -14.30
C VAL A 28 18.92 -6.02 -15.36
N PHE A 29 18.64 -5.76 -16.63
CA PHE A 29 19.23 -6.49 -17.75
C PHE A 29 20.77 -6.42 -17.75
N THR A 30 21.32 -5.27 -17.44
CA THR A 30 22.78 -5.05 -17.36
C THR A 30 23.39 -5.47 -16.01
N GLY A 31 22.63 -6.05 -15.10
CA GLY A 31 23.10 -6.51 -13.78
C GLY A 31 23.34 -5.42 -12.75
N ASN A 32 22.92 -4.19 -13.02
CA ASN A 32 23.11 -3.01 -12.14
C ASN A 32 22.01 -2.89 -11.09
N TRP A 33 21.80 -3.93 -10.28
CA TRP A 33 20.71 -4.06 -9.31
C TRP A 33 20.59 -2.90 -8.32
N LYS A 34 21.73 -2.43 -7.78
CA LYS A 34 21.73 -1.30 -6.85
C LYS A 34 21.26 -0.01 -7.50
N GLN A 35 21.67 0.24 -8.75
CA GLN A 35 21.21 1.42 -9.50
C GLN A 35 19.72 1.28 -9.87
N ALA A 36 19.27 0.06 -10.24
CA ALA A 36 17.85 -0.23 -10.45
C ALA A 36 17.01 0.11 -9.21
N PHE A 37 17.46 -0.30 -8.01
CA PHE A 37 16.81 0.06 -6.75
C PHE A 37 16.78 1.58 -6.52
N LEU A 38 17.89 2.27 -6.68
CA LEU A 38 17.94 3.73 -6.50
C LEU A 38 17.04 4.46 -7.51
N ARG A 39 16.97 3.94 -8.74
CA ARG A 39 16.13 4.52 -9.79
C ARG A 39 14.65 4.29 -9.54
N LEU A 40 14.26 3.07 -9.16
CA LEU A 40 12.90 2.70 -8.81
C LEU A 40 12.35 3.57 -7.67
N ASN A 41 13.14 3.79 -6.63
CA ASN A 41 12.74 4.59 -5.47
C ASN A 41 12.51 6.07 -5.73
N LYS A 42 12.90 6.61 -6.90
CA LYS A 42 12.66 8.03 -7.24
C LYS A 42 11.17 8.33 -7.40
N THR A 43 10.42 7.40 -7.98
CA THR A 43 9.00 7.57 -8.29
C THR A 43 8.11 6.61 -7.53
N HIS A 44 8.68 5.55 -6.92
CA HIS A 44 7.98 4.47 -6.27
C HIS A 44 8.22 4.47 -4.76
N SER A 45 7.20 4.81 -3.97
CA SER A 45 7.33 4.87 -2.51
C SER A 45 7.44 3.47 -1.88
N PHE A 46 6.68 2.50 -2.37
CA PHE A 46 6.58 1.15 -1.78
C PHE A 46 6.55 0.06 -2.84
N PRO A 47 7.68 -0.20 -3.53
CA PRO A 47 7.74 -1.25 -4.55
C PRO A 47 7.35 -2.63 -4.01
N GLU A 48 7.66 -2.93 -2.75
CA GLU A 48 7.29 -4.18 -2.10
C GLU A 48 5.77 -4.41 -1.99
N PHE A 49 4.96 -3.35 -1.93
CA PHE A 49 3.50 -3.47 -1.92
C PHE A 49 2.97 -3.56 -3.35
N THR A 50 3.36 -2.63 -4.20
CA THR A 50 2.83 -2.54 -5.56
C THR A 50 3.25 -3.72 -6.43
N SER A 51 4.46 -4.24 -6.28
CA SER A 51 4.89 -5.45 -6.98
C SER A 51 4.05 -6.69 -6.65
N ARG A 52 3.31 -6.67 -5.53
CA ARG A 52 2.40 -7.76 -5.15
C ARG A 52 0.94 -7.50 -5.49
N VAL A 53 0.50 -6.24 -5.47
CA VAL A 53 -0.94 -5.90 -5.53
C VAL A 53 -1.35 -5.03 -6.71
N CYS A 54 -0.40 -4.41 -7.43
CA CYS A 54 -0.69 -3.59 -8.58
C CYS A 54 -1.32 -4.44 -9.71
N PRO A 55 -2.36 -3.94 -10.41
CA PRO A 55 -2.94 -4.62 -11.57
C PRO A 55 -2.02 -4.67 -12.79
N ALA A 56 -0.83 -4.05 -12.72
CA ALA A 56 0.19 -4.05 -13.76
C ALA A 56 -0.30 -3.54 -15.12
N LEU A 57 -0.89 -2.35 -15.14
CA LEU A 57 -1.33 -1.69 -16.38
C LEU A 57 -0.17 -1.49 -17.38
N CYS A 58 1.07 -1.39 -16.89
CA CYS A 58 2.27 -1.36 -17.72
C CYS A 58 2.48 -2.65 -18.51
N GLU A 59 2.18 -3.81 -17.94
CA GLU A 59 2.22 -5.11 -18.62
C GLU A 59 1.08 -5.23 -19.64
N ALA A 60 -0.13 -4.83 -19.25
CA ALA A 60 -1.29 -4.81 -20.16
C ALA A 60 -1.07 -3.92 -21.40
N ALA A 61 -0.36 -2.81 -21.25
CA ALA A 61 -0.04 -1.87 -22.34
C ALA A 61 1.27 -2.20 -23.06
N CYS A 62 1.96 -3.28 -22.70
CA CYS A 62 3.23 -3.64 -23.32
C CYS A 62 3.03 -4.06 -24.77
N THR A 63 3.78 -3.46 -25.70
CA THR A 63 3.69 -3.81 -27.14
C THR A 63 4.20 -5.21 -27.46
N CYS A 64 4.98 -5.84 -26.56
CA CYS A 64 5.35 -7.25 -26.70
C CYS A 64 4.12 -8.18 -26.70
N ASN A 65 2.99 -7.78 -26.12
CA ASN A 65 1.73 -8.51 -26.17
C ASN A 65 1.20 -8.74 -27.61
N LEU A 66 1.69 -8.01 -28.60
CA LEU A 66 1.28 -8.20 -30.01
C LEU A 66 1.86 -9.48 -30.60
N ASN A 67 3.00 -9.94 -30.11
CA ASN A 67 3.74 -11.06 -30.67
C ASN A 67 4.13 -12.13 -29.65
N GLY A 68 3.79 -11.94 -28.37
CA GLY A 68 4.14 -12.85 -27.28
C GLY A 68 3.70 -12.33 -25.92
N GLU A 69 4.48 -12.62 -24.88
CA GLU A 69 4.18 -12.21 -23.52
C GLU A 69 4.73 -10.79 -23.21
N PRO A 70 4.09 -10.03 -22.32
CA PRO A 70 4.58 -8.73 -21.91
C PRO A 70 5.87 -8.86 -21.10
N VAL A 71 6.63 -7.77 -21.04
CA VAL A 71 7.74 -7.67 -20.09
C VAL A 71 7.18 -7.72 -18.65
N SER A 72 7.66 -8.65 -17.84
CA SER A 72 7.20 -8.89 -16.45
C SER A 72 7.66 -7.76 -15.50
N THR A 73 7.19 -6.55 -15.75
CA THR A 73 7.60 -5.33 -15.03
C THR A 73 7.38 -5.46 -13.53
N LYS A 74 6.23 -6.00 -13.14
CA LYS A 74 5.88 -6.16 -11.73
C LYS A 74 6.82 -7.13 -10.99
N GLU A 75 7.21 -8.22 -11.63
CA GLU A 75 8.18 -9.16 -11.06
C GLU A 75 9.59 -8.56 -11.04
N ASN A 76 9.97 -7.76 -12.04
CA ASN A 76 11.24 -7.01 -12.01
C ASN A 76 11.26 -6.05 -10.81
N GLU A 77 10.20 -5.28 -10.59
CA GLU A 77 10.08 -4.39 -9.42
C GLU A 77 10.18 -5.17 -8.10
N ARG A 78 9.56 -6.36 -8.03
CA ARG A 78 9.64 -7.26 -6.88
C ARG A 78 11.07 -7.75 -6.67
N ALA A 79 11.72 -8.23 -7.72
CA ALA A 79 13.09 -8.69 -7.65
C ALA A 79 14.05 -7.59 -7.19
N ILE A 80 13.90 -6.37 -7.73
CA ILE A 80 14.72 -5.21 -7.35
C ILE A 80 14.57 -4.93 -5.85
N ILE A 81 13.34 -4.82 -5.34
CA ILE A 81 13.15 -4.43 -3.94
C ILE A 81 13.51 -5.54 -2.96
N GLU A 82 13.23 -6.82 -3.29
CA GLU A 82 13.61 -7.93 -2.42
C GLU A 82 15.13 -8.11 -2.37
N THR A 83 15.83 -7.97 -3.51
CA THR A 83 17.29 -7.92 -3.55
C THR A 83 17.82 -6.78 -2.69
N ALA A 84 17.22 -5.59 -2.79
CA ALA A 84 17.66 -4.43 -2.00
C ALA A 84 17.51 -4.65 -0.49
N TYR A 85 16.48 -5.37 -0.05
CA TYR A 85 16.34 -5.78 1.36
C TYR A 85 17.37 -6.85 1.75
N ALA A 86 17.57 -7.85 0.90
CA ALA A 86 18.54 -8.94 1.16
C ALA A 86 19.98 -8.42 1.26
N GLU A 87 20.36 -7.51 0.38
CA GLU A 87 21.68 -6.87 0.33
C GLU A 87 21.85 -5.73 1.35
N GLY A 88 20.84 -5.44 2.17
CA GLY A 88 20.90 -4.39 3.18
C GLY A 88 20.98 -2.96 2.63
N TRP A 89 20.54 -2.72 1.39
CA TRP A 89 20.53 -1.37 0.81
C TRP A 89 19.35 -0.53 1.30
N VAL A 90 18.30 -1.20 1.77
CA VAL A 90 17.12 -0.55 2.36
C VAL A 90 17.40 -0.28 3.84
N VAL A 91 17.86 0.90 4.13
CA VAL A 91 18.16 1.36 5.48
C VAL A 91 17.35 2.61 5.84
N PRO A 92 17.08 2.86 7.14
CA PRO A 92 16.42 4.09 7.56
C PRO A 92 17.21 5.32 7.09
N GLN A 93 16.50 6.29 6.53
CA GLN A 93 17.06 7.55 6.05
C GLN A 93 16.34 8.74 6.71
N PRO A 94 16.58 8.99 8.01
CA PRO A 94 15.98 10.13 8.69
C PRO A 94 16.44 11.43 8.03
N PRO A 95 15.58 12.46 7.94
CA PRO A 95 15.95 13.73 7.36
C PRO A 95 17.07 14.39 8.16
N LYS A 96 18.05 14.95 7.47
CA LYS A 96 19.19 15.63 8.07
C LYS A 96 18.80 16.86 8.89
N VAL A 97 17.73 17.54 8.45
CA VAL A 97 17.23 18.77 9.10
C VAL A 97 15.73 18.64 9.27
N ARG A 98 15.25 18.97 10.48
CA ARG A 98 13.81 19.07 10.76
C ARG A 98 13.34 20.50 10.58
N THR A 99 12.19 20.66 9.91
CA THR A 99 11.57 21.98 9.64
C THR A 99 10.86 22.59 10.84
N GLY A 100 10.69 21.80 11.90
CA GLY A 100 9.86 22.15 13.06
C GLY A 100 8.35 22.01 12.80
N LYS A 101 7.92 21.88 11.55
CA LYS A 101 6.50 21.74 11.21
C LYS A 101 5.97 20.36 11.58
N THR A 102 4.74 20.36 12.12
CA THR A 102 4.03 19.15 12.55
C THR A 102 2.85 18.87 11.62
N ILE A 103 2.72 17.61 11.18
CA ILE A 103 1.67 17.21 10.23
C ILE A 103 0.95 15.98 10.77
N ALA A 104 -0.38 16.05 10.83
CA ALA A 104 -1.23 14.90 11.08
C ALA A 104 -1.69 14.28 9.76
N VAL A 105 -1.52 12.97 9.61
CA VAL A 105 -2.06 12.19 8.49
C VAL A 105 -3.15 11.28 9.04
N ILE A 106 -4.36 11.39 8.51
CA ILE A 106 -5.52 10.64 8.98
C ILE A 106 -5.77 9.44 8.07
N GLY A 107 -5.51 8.27 8.60
CA GLY A 107 -5.55 6.99 7.89
C GLY A 107 -4.16 6.49 7.49
N SER A 108 -3.95 5.20 7.70
CA SER A 108 -2.68 4.50 7.47
C SER A 108 -2.70 3.58 6.24
N GLY A 109 -3.65 3.75 5.35
CA GLY A 109 -3.67 3.06 4.06
C GLY A 109 -2.50 3.48 3.15
N PRO A 110 -2.40 2.93 1.92
CA PRO A 110 -1.28 3.24 1.02
C PRO A 110 -1.03 4.72 0.82
N SER A 111 -2.09 5.52 0.66
CA SER A 111 -1.99 6.97 0.47
C SER A 111 -1.44 7.68 1.71
N GLY A 112 -1.91 7.30 2.90
CA GLY A 112 -1.44 7.87 4.17
C GLY A 112 0.01 7.53 4.45
N LEU A 113 0.42 6.30 4.22
CA LEU A 113 1.81 5.88 4.36
C LEU A 113 2.73 6.61 3.37
N ALA A 114 2.31 6.76 2.10
CA ALA A 114 3.09 7.48 1.09
C ALA A 114 3.22 8.96 1.44
N ALA A 115 2.14 9.62 1.85
CA ALA A 115 2.15 10.99 2.30
C ALA A 115 3.09 11.15 3.51
N ALA A 116 2.97 10.28 4.51
CA ALA A 116 3.80 10.31 5.71
C ALA A 116 5.29 10.17 5.39
N GLN A 117 5.65 9.19 4.54
CA GLN A 117 7.03 8.98 4.12
C GLN A 117 7.61 10.21 3.40
N GLN A 118 6.88 10.74 2.42
CA GLN A 118 7.35 11.86 1.62
C GLN A 118 7.49 13.15 2.44
N LEU A 119 6.57 13.40 3.36
CA LEU A 119 6.63 14.57 4.24
C LEU A 119 7.75 14.42 5.29
N ASN A 120 7.92 13.23 5.86
CA ASN A 120 9.00 12.95 6.78
C ASN A 120 10.37 13.15 6.10
N ARG A 121 10.56 12.64 4.88
CA ARG A 121 11.80 12.83 4.09
C ARG A 121 12.11 14.32 3.83
N ARG A 122 11.07 15.17 3.74
CA ARG A 122 11.22 16.63 3.62
C ARG A 122 11.48 17.34 4.95
N GLY A 123 11.62 16.58 6.04
CA GLY A 123 12.00 17.11 7.36
C GLY A 123 10.82 17.48 8.25
N HIS A 124 9.56 17.22 7.87
CA HIS A 124 8.42 17.48 8.73
C HIS A 124 8.28 16.42 9.82
N ASN A 125 7.71 16.81 10.98
CA ASN A 125 7.35 15.87 12.04
C ASN A 125 5.96 15.31 11.73
N VAL A 126 5.89 14.02 11.39
CA VAL A 126 4.65 13.40 10.91
C VAL A 126 4.09 12.43 11.95
N THR A 127 2.80 12.55 12.23
CA THR A 127 2.03 11.59 13.02
C THR A 127 0.88 11.04 12.16
N VAL A 128 0.81 9.72 12.04
CA VAL A 128 -0.26 9.01 11.34
C VAL A 128 -1.25 8.46 12.36
N PHE A 129 -2.52 8.84 12.23
CA PHE A 129 -3.61 8.33 13.05
C PHE A 129 -4.36 7.23 12.30
N GLU A 130 -4.58 6.11 12.96
CA GLU A 130 -5.29 4.95 12.42
C GLU A 130 -6.37 4.49 13.40
N ARG A 131 -7.59 4.35 12.92
CA ARG A 131 -8.72 3.87 13.74
C ARG A 131 -8.63 2.38 14.09
N SER A 132 -7.94 1.60 13.27
CA SER A 132 -7.75 0.16 13.50
C SER A 132 -6.60 -0.09 14.50
N ASP A 133 -6.54 -1.30 15.01
CA ASP A 133 -5.51 -1.76 15.94
C ASP A 133 -4.12 -1.95 15.28
N ARG A 134 -4.07 -1.98 13.94
CA ARG A 134 -2.81 -2.11 13.17
C ARG A 134 -2.78 -1.17 11.97
N ILE A 135 -1.58 -0.72 11.66
CA ILE A 135 -1.28 0.16 10.53
C ILE A 135 -1.36 -0.63 9.22
N GLY A 136 -1.80 0.04 8.14
CA GLY A 136 -1.79 -0.48 6.78
C GLY A 136 -3.13 -0.40 6.03
N GLY A 137 -4.22 -0.08 6.71
CA GLY A 137 -5.54 0.03 6.08
C GLY A 137 -5.91 -1.24 5.29
N LEU A 138 -6.28 -1.10 4.01
CA LEU A 138 -6.62 -2.25 3.16
C LEU A 138 -5.42 -3.16 2.86
N LEU A 139 -4.19 -2.68 2.88
CA LEU A 139 -3.00 -3.55 2.77
C LEU A 139 -2.99 -4.57 3.91
N ARG A 140 -3.35 -4.13 5.12
CA ARG A 140 -3.39 -4.98 6.32
C ARG A 140 -4.61 -5.91 6.31
N TYR A 141 -5.82 -5.36 6.11
CA TYR A 141 -7.07 -6.07 6.37
C TYR A 141 -7.91 -6.38 5.14
N GLY A 142 -7.63 -5.77 3.98
CA GLY A 142 -8.38 -5.99 2.75
C GLY A 142 -7.72 -6.94 1.75
N ILE A 143 -6.44 -7.26 1.93
CA ILE A 143 -5.67 -8.13 1.03
C ILE A 143 -5.30 -9.42 1.77
N PRO A 144 -5.64 -10.61 1.21
CA PRO A 144 -5.26 -11.88 1.82
C PRO A 144 -3.75 -12.05 1.95
N ASN A 145 -3.32 -12.79 2.98
CA ASN A 145 -1.90 -12.99 3.29
C ASN A 145 -1.15 -13.70 2.15
N MET A 146 -1.82 -14.59 1.42
CA MET A 146 -1.25 -15.27 0.25
C MET A 146 -0.84 -14.34 -0.88
N LYS A 147 -1.42 -13.14 -0.94
CA LYS A 147 -1.09 -12.10 -1.94
C LYS A 147 -0.14 -11.03 -1.41
N LEU A 148 -0.30 -10.65 -0.15
CA LEU A 148 0.59 -9.70 0.54
C LEU A 148 0.79 -10.16 1.99
N GLU A 149 1.92 -10.78 2.26
CA GLU A 149 2.33 -11.16 3.60
C GLU A 149 2.46 -9.94 4.51
N LYS A 150 1.92 -10.04 5.73
CA LYS A 150 1.88 -8.89 6.64
C LYS A 150 3.25 -8.50 7.18
N SER A 151 4.20 -9.43 7.21
CA SER A 151 5.61 -9.17 7.48
C SER A 151 6.24 -8.14 6.54
N VAL A 152 5.80 -8.11 5.27
CA VAL A 152 6.26 -7.11 4.29
C VAL A 152 5.81 -5.70 4.68
N ILE A 153 4.61 -5.57 5.24
CA ILE A 153 4.13 -4.29 5.77
C ILE A 153 4.93 -3.91 7.02
N ASP A 154 5.10 -4.86 7.94
CA ASP A 154 5.76 -4.61 9.23
C ASP A 154 7.22 -4.18 9.05
N ARG A 155 7.96 -4.78 8.11
CA ARG A 155 9.35 -4.35 7.82
C ARG A 155 9.40 -2.90 7.30
N ARG A 156 8.44 -2.46 6.49
CA ARG A 156 8.36 -1.07 6.02
C ARG A 156 8.01 -0.11 7.15
N LEU A 157 7.08 -0.48 8.01
CA LEU A 157 6.70 0.34 9.16
C LEU A 157 7.88 0.58 10.11
N LYS A 158 8.67 -0.47 10.40
CA LYS A 158 9.89 -0.35 11.20
C LYS A 158 10.88 0.66 10.61
N LEU A 159 11.04 0.68 9.30
CA LEU A 159 11.88 1.68 8.63
C LEU A 159 11.32 3.10 8.82
N MET A 160 10.02 3.29 8.60
CA MET A 160 9.38 4.60 8.75
C MET A 160 9.44 5.10 10.20
N GLU A 161 9.27 4.23 11.18
CA GLU A 161 9.44 4.55 12.61
C GLU A 161 10.88 4.97 12.91
N ALA A 162 11.87 4.21 12.41
CA ALA A 162 13.29 4.55 12.55
C ALA A 162 13.66 5.87 11.87
N GLU A 163 12.94 6.26 10.81
CA GLU A 163 13.05 7.57 10.15
C GLU A 163 12.35 8.70 10.93
N GLY A 164 11.55 8.38 11.95
CA GLY A 164 10.90 9.33 12.84
C GLY A 164 9.43 9.60 12.56
N VAL A 165 8.75 8.79 11.74
CA VAL A 165 7.29 8.81 11.60
C VAL A 165 6.67 8.21 12.86
N LYS A 166 5.66 8.89 13.42
CA LYS A 166 4.90 8.40 14.57
C LYS A 166 3.59 7.78 14.11
N PHE A 167 3.25 6.60 14.65
CA PHE A 167 1.99 5.92 14.39
C PHE A 167 1.15 5.88 15.68
N VAL A 168 -0.13 6.21 15.56
CA VAL A 168 -1.11 6.17 16.65
C VAL A 168 -2.30 5.35 16.17
N THR A 169 -2.40 4.12 16.67
CA THR A 169 -3.49 3.19 16.36
C THR A 169 -4.66 3.35 17.33
N ASN A 170 -5.78 2.66 17.07
CA ASN A 170 -7.00 2.71 17.88
C ASN A 170 -7.49 4.16 18.13
N THR A 171 -7.30 5.03 17.14
CA THR A 171 -7.68 6.45 17.24
C THR A 171 -8.52 6.84 16.04
N ASN A 172 -9.83 6.92 16.23
CA ASN A 172 -10.79 7.32 15.22
C ASN A 172 -11.00 8.84 15.27
N VAL A 173 -10.43 9.54 14.33
CA VAL A 173 -10.56 11.01 14.24
C VAL A 173 -12.03 11.37 13.96
N GLY A 174 -12.55 12.30 14.73
CA GLY A 174 -13.96 12.68 14.76
C GLY A 174 -14.76 11.98 15.86
N VAL A 175 -14.16 10.98 16.55
CA VAL A 175 -14.76 10.25 17.68
C VAL A 175 -13.86 10.35 18.91
N ASP A 176 -12.62 9.83 18.80
CA ASP A 176 -11.65 9.79 19.92
C ASP A 176 -10.82 11.08 20.03
N ILE A 177 -10.64 11.77 18.94
CA ILE A 177 -9.99 13.10 18.86
C ILE A 177 -10.74 13.95 17.84
N THR A 178 -11.03 15.18 18.18
CA THR A 178 -11.78 16.09 17.30
C THR A 178 -10.91 16.73 16.23
N ALA A 179 -11.54 17.25 15.17
CA ALA A 179 -10.83 18.00 14.14
C ALA A 179 -10.22 19.30 14.70
N GLU A 180 -10.91 19.96 15.62
CA GLU A 180 -10.45 21.18 16.28
C GLU A 180 -9.20 20.94 17.12
N GLU A 181 -9.12 19.82 17.84
CA GLU A 181 -7.93 19.43 18.60
C GLU A 181 -6.74 19.18 17.68
N LEU A 182 -6.94 18.49 16.55
CA LEU A 182 -5.91 18.28 15.56
C LEU A 182 -5.41 19.59 14.93
N LEU A 183 -6.32 20.48 14.56
CA LEU A 183 -5.99 21.78 13.97
C LEU A 183 -5.26 22.72 14.94
N LYS A 184 -5.48 22.57 16.25
CA LYS A 184 -4.72 23.30 17.29
C LYS A 184 -3.32 22.70 17.49
N LYS A 185 -3.16 21.39 17.33
CA LYS A 185 -1.92 20.66 17.68
C LYS A 185 -0.95 20.52 16.48
N TYR A 186 -1.46 20.52 15.27
CA TYR A 186 -0.68 20.30 14.05
C TYR A 186 -0.77 21.49 13.11
N ASP A 187 0.35 21.83 12.46
CA ASP A 187 0.37 22.91 11.46
C ASP A 187 -0.49 22.58 10.24
N ARG A 188 -0.60 21.28 9.87
CA ARG A 188 -1.45 20.82 8.77
C ARG A 188 -2.01 19.42 9.05
N VAL A 189 -3.18 19.16 8.48
CA VAL A 189 -3.86 17.87 8.54
C VAL A 189 -4.10 17.38 7.12
N ILE A 190 -3.81 16.11 6.85
CA ILE A 190 -4.01 15.46 5.55
C ILE A 190 -4.99 14.30 5.74
N LEU A 191 -6.07 14.30 4.97
CA LEU A 191 -7.08 13.27 5.01
C LEU A 191 -6.75 12.16 4.01
N CYS A 192 -6.47 10.97 4.52
CA CYS A 192 -6.19 9.74 3.77
C CYS A 192 -7.10 8.59 4.23
N CYS A 193 -8.37 8.91 4.51
CA CYS A 193 -9.32 8.04 5.22
C CYS A 193 -9.80 6.84 4.38
N GLY A 194 -9.54 6.81 3.08
CA GLY A 194 -10.05 5.80 2.17
C GLY A 194 -11.58 5.87 2.00
N ALA A 195 -12.18 4.74 1.59
CA ALA A 195 -13.62 4.60 1.45
C ALA A 195 -14.09 3.40 2.29
N SER A 196 -15.05 3.61 3.20
CA SER A 196 -15.53 2.60 4.13
C SER A 196 -16.97 2.16 3.86
N ASN A 197 -17.74 3.00 3.16
CA ASN A 197 -19.14 2.67 2.83
C ASN A 197 -19.16 1.82 1.55
N PRO A 198 -19.53 0.53 1.64
CA PRO A 198 -19.62 -0.31 0.47
C PRO A 198 -20.78 0.12 -0.42
N ARG A 199 -20.63 -0.06 -1.73
CA ARG A 199 -21.77 -0.05 -2.64
C ARG A 199 -22.55 -1.33 -2.43
N ASP A 200 -23.87 -1.22 -2.43
CA ASP A 200 -24.76 -2.37 -2.25
C ASP A 200 -25.85 -2.39 -3.32
N ILE A 201 -26.34 -3.59 -3.61
CA ILE A 201 -27.46 -3.78 -4.54
C ILE A 201 -28.77 -3.94 -3.75
N LYS A 202 -29.82 -3.25 -4.20
CA LYS A 202 -31.15 -3.35 -3.59
C LYS A 202 -31.99 -4.39 -4.35
N VAL A 203 -31.86 -5.65 -3.92
CA VAL A 203 -32.60 -6.78 -4.50
C VAL A 203 -33.28 -7.59 -3.38
N PRO A 204 -34.39 -8.28 -3.66
CA PRO A 204 -35.01 -9.19 -2.69
C PRO A 204 -34.02 -10.24 -2.21
N GLY A 205 -33.99 -10.50 -0.90
CA GLY A 205 -33.09 -11.48 -0.29
C GLY A 205 -31.66 -10.98 0.01
N ARG A 206 -31.35 -9.69 -0.23
CA ARG A 206 -30.04 -9.13 0.09
C ARG A 206 -29.68 -9.22 1.59
N ASP A 207 -30.69 -9.28 2.45
CA ASP A 207 -30.61 -9.40 3.89
C ASP A 207 -30.49 -10.85 4.39
N ALA A 208 -30.45 -11.84 3.50
CA ALA A 208 -30.29 -13.24 3.85
C ALA A 208 -28.95 -13.51 4.56
N GLN A 209 -28.95 -14.48 5.47
CA GLN A 209 -27.73 -14.90 6.17
C GLN A 209 -26.70 -15.49 5.19
N GLY A 210 -25.42 -15.18 5.43
CA GLY A 210 -24.33 -15.67 4.60
C GLY A 210 -23.94 -14.73 3.44
N ILE A 211 -24.57 -13.56 3.32
CA ILE A 211 -24.21 -12.54 2.35
C ILE A 211 -23.36 -11.47 3.05
N TYR A 212 -22.10 -11.36 2.66
CA TYR A 212 -21.12 -10.48 3.27
C TYR A 212 -20.58 -9.46 2.29
N PHE A 213 -20.20 -8.29 2.78
CA PHE A 213 -19.31 -7.42 2.01
C PHE A 213 -17.91 -7.99 2.00
N ALA A 214 -17.26 -7.98 0.83
CA ALA A 214 -15.95 -8.59 0.63
C ALA A 214 -14.89 -8.07 1.63
N VAL A 215 -14.84 -6.74 1.85
CA VAL A 215 -13.86 -6.14 2.76
C VAL A 215 -14.11 -6.57 4.20
N ASP A 216 -15.37 -6.69 4.64
CA ASP A 216 -15.70 -7.12 6.00
C ASP A 216 -15.31 -8.58 6.22
N PHE A 217 -15.58 -9.44 5.24
CA PHE A 217 -15.15 -10.84 5.28
C PHE A 217 -13.62 -10.94 5.33
N LEU A 218 -12.91 -10.28 4.42
CA LEU A 218 -11.44 -10.28 4.37
C LEU A 218 -10.82 -9.73 5.66
N LYS A 219 -11.40 -8.68 6.23
CA LYS A 219 -10.96 -8.11 7.51
C LYS A 219 -11.08 -9.11 8.64
N LYS A 220 -12.22 -9.79 8.76
CA LYS A 220 -12.46 -10.82 9.81
C LYS A 220 -11.44 -11.96 9.68
N VAL A 221 -11.29 -12.51 8.47
CA VAL A 221 -10.35 -13.62 8.21
C VAL A 221 -8.92 -13.21 8.54
N THR A 222 -8.46 -12.06 8.03
CA THR A 222 -7.10 -11.60 8.28
C THR A 222 -6.87 -11.27 9.75
N LYS A 223 -7.86 -10.68 10.43
CA LYS A 223 -7.75 -10.39 11.86
C LYS A 223 -7.64 -11.66 12.68
N THR A 224 -8.43 -12.69 12.38
CA THR A 224 -8.34 -14.00 13.04
C THR A 224 -6.98 -14.65 12.84
N LEU A 225 -6.44 -14.58 11.63
CA LEU A 225 -5.08 -15.04 11.34
C LEU A 225 -4.05 -14.31 12.23
N LEU A 226 -4.07 -12.98 12.24
CA LEU A 226 -3.07 -12.16 12.93
C LEU A 226 -3.18 -12.21 14.46
N ASP A 227 -4.39 -12.43 14.99
CA ASP A 227 -4.62 -12.45 16.43
C ASP A 227 -4.41 -13.84 17.05
N SER A 228 -4.57 -14.91 16.28
CA SER A 228 -4.62 -16.26 16.85
C SER A 228 -4.16 -17.39 15.94
N ASP A 229 -3.66 -17.10 14.75
CA ASP A 229 -3.34 -18.13 13.73
C ASP A 229 -4.48 -19.14 13.54
N PHE A 230 -5.72 -18.63 13.47
CA PHE A 230 -6.97 -19.40 13.37
C PHE A 230 -7.25 -20.35 14.54
N THR A 231 -6.56 -20.25 15.66
CA THR A 231 -6.81 -21.09 16.84
C THR A 231 -8.01 -20.65 17.65
N LYS A 232 -8.45 -19.39 17.52
CA LYS A 232 -9.65 -18.84 18.17
C LYS A 232 -10.76 -18.67 17.15
N ALA A 233 -11.84 -19.45 17.31
CA ALA A 233 -13.08 -19.30 16.54
C ALA A 233 -14.02 -18.28 17.23
N PRO A 234 -15.06 -17.72 16.56
CA PRO A 234 -15.48 -18.06 15.21
C PRO A 234 -15.10 -17.00 14.18
N TYR A 235 -14.72 -17.42 13.02
CA TYR A 235 -14.71 -16.61 11.81
C TYR A 235 -15.63 -17.26 10.77
N GLU A 236 -16.13 -16.51 9.81
CA GLU A 236 -16.90 -17.07 8.71
C GLU A 236 -16.00 -17.95 7.88
N GLU A 237 -16.28 -19.25 7.87
CA GLU A 237 -15.50 -20.25 7.15
C GLU A 237 -16.27 -20.72 5.91
N ALA A 238 -15.55 -20.76 4.78
CA ALA A 238 -16.10 -21.26 3.51
C ALA A 238 -15.93 -22.77 3.32
N ARG A 239 -15.23 -23.46 4.22
CA ARG A 239 -14.96 -24.88 4.12
C ARG A 239 -16.27 -25.69 4.06
N GLY A 240 -16.40 -26.54 3.02
CA GLY A 240 -17.59 -27.36 2.82
C GLY A 240 -18.85 -26.59 2.37
N LYS A 241 -18.73 -25.33 2.00
CA LYS A 241 -19.84 -24.51 1.51
C LYS A 241 -19.69 -24.19 0.02
N HIS A 242 -20.84 -24.04 -0.65
CA HIS A 242 -20.87 -23.44 -1.97
C HIS A 242 -20.81 -21.93 -1.81
N VAL A 243 -19.80 -21.29 -2.40
CA VAL A 243 -19.57 -19.85 -2.32
C VAL A 243 -19.73 -19.23 -3.70
N LEU A 244 -20.55 -18.19 -3.77
CA LEU A 244 -20.71 -17.34 -4.95
C LEU A 244 -20.00 -16.00 -4.69
N VAL A 245 -19.20 -15.53 -5.66
CA VAL A 245 -18.48 -14.25 -5.61
C VAL A 245 -18.88 -13.39 -6.80
#